data_71424281ac6e3016c14ceda8f9f9e6c7
#
_entry.id   71424281ac6e3016c14ceda8f9f9e6c7
#
_cell.length_a   1.000
_cell.length_b   1.000
_cell.length_c   1.000
_cell.angle_alpha   90.00
_cell.angle_beta   90.00
_cell.angle_gamma   90.00
#
_symmetry.space_group_name_H-M   'P 1'
#
loop_
_entity.id
_entity.type
_entity.pdbx_description
1 polymer ?
#
loop_
_entity_poly.entity_id
_entity_poly.type
_entity_poly.pdbx_seq_one_letter_code
_entity_poly.pdbx_strand_id
1 'polypeptide(L)'
;VINKADGLNKKAADLARMEYQKALTLFPAKSNAWIPQTMTCSALENEGVSDLWTMICAHERSTKANGSFNQKRRAQNIFWMQETIKSRLQSDFFEHPKIKEALPQQMDAVSRLEMTPFEAAEALLALFR
;
A
#
# COMPACT_ATOMS: atom_id res chain seq x y z
N VAL A 1 9.29 -13.71 1.55
CA VAL A 1 9.07 -15.04 2.15
C VAL A 1 8.25 -15.88 1.18
N ILE A 2 8.61 -17.14 1.01
CA ILE A 2 7.89 -18.12 0.22
C ILE A 2 7.30 -19.13 1.19
N ASN A 3 5.99 -19.10 1.33
CA ASN A 3 5.25 -20.02 2.20
C ASN A 3 4.85 -21.30 1.47
N LYS A 4 4.31 -22.29 2.19
CA LYS A 4 3.92 -23.61 1.70
C LYS A 4 5.11 -24.43 1.18
N ALA A 5 6.27 -24.28 1.81
CA ALA A 5 7.48 -25.04 1.51
C ALA A 5 7.46 -26.39 2.23
N ASP A 6 6.41 -27.19 1.99
CA ASP A 6 6.15 -28.50 2.60
C ASP A 6 5.88 -29.57 1.55
N GLY A 7 5.95 -30.83 1.96
CA GLY A 7 5.64 -31.98 1.11
C GLY A 7 6.33 -31.92 -0.26
N LEU A 8 5.56 -32.08 -1.32
CA LEU A 8 6.06 -32.04 -2.71
C LEU A 8 6.49 -30.65 -3.18
N ASN A 9 6.09 -29.58 -2.48
CA ASN A 9 6.42 -28.21 -2.85
C ASN A 9 7.81 -27.76 -2.41
N LYS A 10 8.49 -28.47 -1.53
CA LYS A 10 9.82 -28.07 -0.99
C LYS A 10 10.80 -27.67 -2.09
N LYS A 11 10.95 -28.49 -3.12
CA LYS A 11 11.87 -28.21 -4.25
C LYS A 11 11.46 -26.98 -5.06
N ALA A 12 10.18 -26.81 -5.35
CA ALA A 12 9.68 -25.66 -6.07
C ALA A 12 9.83 -24.36 -5.27
N ALA A 13 9.58 -24.41 -3.96
CA ALA A 13 9.77 -23.28 -3.07
C ALA A 13 11.25 -22.85 -2.97
N ASP A 14 12.19 -23.80 -2.90
CA ASP A 14 13.62 -23.50 -2.90
C ASP A 14 14.09 -22.90 -4.22
N LEU A 15 13.63 -23.43 -5.35
CA LEU A 15 13.95 -22.84 -6.66
C LEU A 15 13.44 -21.40 -6.74
N ALA A 16 12.19 -21.16 -6.38
CA ALA A 16 11.61 -19.82 -6.34
C ALA A 16 12.41 -18.90 -5.39
N ARG A 17 12.82 -19.39 -4.20
CA ARG A 17 13.68 -18.62 -3.27
C ARG A 17 14.97 -18.16 -3.93
N MET A 18 15.63 -19.06 -4.66
CA MET A 18 16.89 -18.73 -5.35
C MET A 18 16.67 -17.69 -6.46
N GLU A 19 15.61 -17.80 -7.24
CA GLU A 19 15.26 -16.86 -8.31
C GLU A 19 14.94 -15.47 -7.74
N TYR A 20 14.11 -15.38 -6.70
CA TYR A 20 13.82 -14.12 -6.03
C TYR A 20 15.06 -13.51 -5.38
N GLN A 21 15.93 -14.31 -4.79
CA GLN A 21 17.19 -13.80 -4.23
C GLN A 21 18.07 -13.19 -5.32
N LYS A 22 18.22 -13.84 -6.47
CA LYS A 22 18.94 -13.28 -7.62
C LYS A 22 18.29 -11.99 -8.11
N ALA A 23 16.97 -11.95 -8.26
CA ALA A 23 16.26 -10.75 -8.67
C ALA A 23 16.48 -9.58 -7.69
N LEU A 24 16.51 -9.85 -6.38
CA LEU A 24 16.74 -8.82 -5.36
C LEU A 24 18.15 -8.22 -5.43
N THR A 25 19.16 -8.95 -5.92
CA THR A 25 20.52 -8.41 -6.09
C THR A 25 20.64 -7.41 -7.26
N LEU A 26 19.67 -7.40 -8.18
CA LEU A 26 19.64 -6.44 -9.30
C LEU A 26 19.16 -5.05 -8.88
N PHE A 27 18.51 -4.93 -7.73
CA PHE A 27 18.05 -3.65 -7.23
C PHE A 27 19.18 -2.90 -6.50
N PRO A 28 19.26 -1.58 -6.67
CA PRO A 28 20.25 -0.78 -5.94
C PRO A 28 20.04 -0.91 -4.43
N ALA A 29 21.15 -0.84 -3.70
CA ALA A 29 21.13 -0.87 -2.25
C ALA A 29 20.23 0.26 -1.70
N LYS A 30 19.32 -0.09 -0.80
CA LYS A 30 18.47 0.90 -0.16
C LYS A 30 19.27 1.73 0.85
N SER A 31 18.85 2.98 1.05
CA SER A 31 19.47 3.93 1.99
C SER A 31 19.50 3.44 3.45
N ASN A 32 18.72 2.41 3.79
CA ASN A 32 18.67 1.84 5.15
C ASN A 32 19.73 0.78 5.41
N ALA A 33 20.68 0.56 4.49
CA ALA A 33 21.77 -0.43 4.57
C ALA A 33 21.31 -1.90 4.81
N TRP A 34 20.01 -2.19 4.75
CA TRP A 34 19.51 -3.54 4.88
C TRP A 34 19.56 -4.28 3.55
N ILE A 35 20.18 -5.45 3.55
CA ILE A 35 20.21 -6.33 2.37
C ILE A 35 18.99 -7.26 2.45
N PRO A 36 18.03 -7.17 1.50
CA PRO A 36 16.87 -8.05 1.48
C PRO A 36 17.28 -9.51 1.34
N GLN A 37 16.63 -10.36 2.12
CA GLN A 37 16.84 -11.81 2.09
C GLN A 37 15.53 -12.51 1.71
N THR A 38 15.66 -13.66 1.04
CA THR A 38 14.52 -14.54 0.74
C THR A 38 14.63 -15.81 1.58
N MET A 39 13.50 -16.20 2.15
CA MET A 39 13.40 -17.39 3.00
C MET A 39 12.18 -18.21 2.59
N THR A 40 12.26 -19.51 2.79
CA THR A 40 11.13 -20.44 2.71
C THR A 40 10.57 -20.71 4.11
N CYS A 41 9.28 -20.97 4.20
CA CYS A 41 8.67 -21.47 5.43
C CYS A 41 7.46 -22.35 5.10
N SER A 42 7.02 -23.15 6.04
CA SER A 42 5.73 -23.83 6.04
C SER A 42 4.95 -23.44 7.28
N ALA A 43 3.86 -22.73 7.11
CA ALA A 43 2.94 -22.44 8.20
C ALA A 43 2.19 -23.70 8.67
N LEU A 44 2.02 -24.68 7.76
CA LEU A 44 1.35 -25.94 8.06
C LEU A 44 2.20 -26.83 8.99
N GLU A 45 3.49 -26.98 8.65
CA GLU A 45 4.44 -27.81 9.41
C GLU A 45 5.19 -27.02 10.48
N ASN A 46 4.95 -25.70 10.57
CA ASN A 46 5.66 -24.78 11.47
C ASN A 46 7.19 -24.77 11.24
N GLU A 47 7.63 -25.10 10.04
CA GLU A 47 9.05 -25.06 9.64
C GLU A 47 9.45 -23.64 9.16
N GLY A 48 10.63 -23.17 9.58
CA GLY A 48 11.20 -21.87 9.15
C GLY A 48 10.51 -20.63 9.70
N VAL A 49 9.43 -20.77 10.48
CA VAL A 49 8.67 -19.62 11.02
C VAL A 49 9.50 -18.88 12.09
N SER A 50 10.23 -19.59 12.93
CA SER A 50 11.12 -19.01 13.94
C SER A 50 12.26 -18.23 13.30
N ASP A 51 12.87 -18.77 12.23
CA ASP A 51 13.97 -18.13 11.51
C ASP A 51 13.48 -16.85 10.82
N LEU A 52 12.29 -16.91 10.23
CA LEU A 52 11.62 -15.73 9.67
C LEU A 52 11.42 -14.65 10.72
N TRP A 53 10.91 -15.01 11.90
CA TRP A 53 10.73 -14.05 13.00
C TRP A 53 12.06 -13.43 13.45
N THR A 54 13.09 -14.25 13.56
CA THR A 54 14.44 -13.79 13.91
C THR A 54 14.97 -12.77 12.88
N MET A 55 14.76 -13.03 11.59
CA MET A 55 15.14 -12.12 10.51
C MET A 55 14.33 -10.79 10.58
N ILE A 56 13.03 -10.85 10.85
CA ILE A 56 12.20 -9.66 11.05
C ILE A 56 12.71 -8.81 12.21
N CYS A 57 13.01 -9.42 13.35
CA CYS A 57 13.57 -8.74 14.51
C CYS A 57 14.95 -8.12 14.23
N ALA A 58 15.79 -8.80 13.44
CA ALA A 58 17.08 -8.28 13.02
C ALA A 58 16.91 -7.04 12.11
N HIS A 59 16.00 -7.10 11.15
CA HIS A 59 15.64 -5.94 10.30
C HIS A 59 15.15 -4.76 11.13
N GLU A 60 14.25 -5.00 12.07
CA GLU A 60 13.72 -3.94 12.94
C GLU A 60 14.84 -3.29 13.77
N ARG A 61 15.69 -4.08 14.40
CA ARG A 61 16.85 -3.59 15.18
C ARG A 61 17.80 -2.76 14.32
N SER A 62 18.17 -3.26 13.14
CA SER A 62 19.06 -2.57 12.21
C SER A 62 18.49 -1.23 11.77
N THR A 63 17.22 -1.20 11.37
CA THR A 63 16.56 0.01 10.87
C THR A 63 16.24 1.03 11.97
N LYS A 64 16.03 0.58 13.21
CA LYS A 64 15.94 1.46 14.37
C LYS A 64 17.29 2.08 14.73
N ALA A 65 18.36 1.29 14.71
CA ALA A 65 19.71 1.76 15.04
C ALA A 65 20.21 2.85 14.08
N ASN A 66 19.91 2.75 12.79
CA ASN A 66 20.31 3.76 11.79
C ASN A 66 19.27 4.86 11.57
N GLY A 67 18.18 4.90 12.34
CA GLY A 67 17.12 5.92 12.29
C GLY A 67 16.14 5.82 11.13
N SER A 68 16.38 4.93 10.15
CA SER A 68 15.53 4.81 8.96
C SER A 68 14.11 4.32 9.28
N PHE A 69 13.94 3.53 10.33
CA PHE A 69 12.64 3.10 10.82
C PHE A 69 11.77 4.30 11.21
N ASN A 70 12.29 5.19 12.04
CA ASN A 70 11.56 6.36 12.51
C ASN A 70 11.29 7.37 11.38
N GLN A 71 12.27 7.55 10.49
CA GLN A 71 12.08 8.40 9.31
C GLN A 71 10.93 7.90 8.43
N LYS A 72 10.91 6.59 8.14
CA LYS A 72 9.84 5.97 7.35
C LYS A 72 8.48 6.09 8.05
N ARG A 73 8.44 5.89 9.38
CA ARG A 73 7.19 6.04 10.17
C ARG A 73 6.64 7.45 10.13
N ARG A 74 7.50 8.48 10.25
CA ARG A 74 7.08 9.88 10.11
C ARG A 74 6.46 10.15 8.74
N ALA A 75 7.12 9.72 7.67
CA ALA A 75 6.60 9.87 6.31
C ALA A 75 5.25 9.14 6.11
N GLN A 76 5.14 7.91 6.61
CA GLN A 76 3.90 7.15 6.59
C GLN A 76 2.77 7.84 7.37
N ASN A 77 3.05 8.36 8.55
CA ASN A 77 2.03 9.06 9.35
C ASN A 77 1.50 10.31 8.65
N ILE A 78 2.39 11.09 8.00
CA ILE A 78 2.00 12.26 7.20
C ILE A 78 1.14 11.81 6.02
N PHE A 79 1.57 10.79 5.30
CA PHE A 79 0.83 10.22 4.17
C PHE A 79 -0.58 9.77 4.59
N TRP A 80 -0.69 8.97 5.65
CA TRP A 80 -1.97 8.48 6.13
C TRP A 80 -2.89 9.60 6.64
N MET A 81 -2.32 10.62 7.29
CA MET A 81 -3.09 11.81 7.67
C MET A 81 -3.70 12.48 6.43
N GLN A 82 -2.90 12.72 5.39
CA GLN A 82 -3.38 13.35 4.16
C GLN A 82 -4.43 12.49 3.44
N GLU A 83 -4.19 11.19 3.31
CA GLU A 83 -5.15 10.27 2.68
C GLU A 83 -6.46 10.16 3.48
N THR A 84 -6.39 10.18 4.81
CA THR A 84 -7.58 10.20 5.66
C THR A 84 -8.40 11.47 5.44
N ILE A 85 -7.74 12.63 5.38
CA ILE A 85 -8.41 13.91 5.10
C ILE A 85 -9.10 13.89 3.74
N LYS A 86 -8.38 13.49 2.68
CA LYS A 86 -8.93 13.41 1.32
C LYS A 86 -10.14 12.47 1.26
N SER A 87 -9.99 11.27 1.81
CA SER A 87 -11.06 10.27 1.84
C SER A 87 -12.30 10.78 2.58
N ARG A 88 -12.08 11.48 3.71
CA ARG A 88 -13.18 12.04 4.50
C ARG A 88 -13.89 13.16 3.74
N LEU A 89 -13.15 14.11 3.20
CA LEU A 89 -13.72 15.21 2.40
C LEU A 89 -14.47 14.68 1.18
N GLN A 90 -13.93 13.69 0.50
CA GLN A 90 -14.60 13.04 -0.63
C GLN A 90 -15.89 12.36 -0.18
N SER A 91 -15.85 11.59 0.91
CA SER A 91 -17.05 10.96 1.46
C SER A 91 -18.11 11.98 1.88
N ASP A 92 -17.71 13.00 2.65
CA ASP A 92 -18.60 14.03 3.14
C ASP A 92 -19.28 14.80 1.99
N PHE A 93 -18.52 15.05 0.90
CA PHE A 93 -19.05 15.69 -0.29
C PHE A 93 -20.08 14.81 -1.02
N PHE A 94 -19.70 13.60 -1.42
CA PHE A 94 -20.58 12.73 -2.22
C PHE A 94 -21.74 12.13 -1.42
N GLU A 95 -21.60 12.02 -0.10
CA GLU A 95 -22.70 11.59 0.77
C GLU A 95 -23.64 12.72 1.18
N HIS A 96 -23.29 13.98 0.88
CA HIS A 96 -24.13 15.12 1.22
C HIS A 96 -25.48 15.06 0.49
N PRO A 97 -26.65 15.23 1.16
CA PRO A 97 -27.95 15.05 0.55
C PRO A 97 -28.18 15.89 -0.70
N LYS A 98 -27.83 17.19 -0.66
CA LYS A 98 -27.96 18.08 -1.82
C LYS A 98 -27.10 17.66 -3.01
N ILE A 99 -25.90 17.11 -2.74
CA ILE A 99 -24.99 16.63 -3.79
C ILE A 99 -25.55 15.35 -4.40
N LYS A 100 -26.01 14.40 -3.59
CA LYS A 100 -26.66 13.16 -4.10
C LYS A 100 -27.85 13.45 -5.02
N GLU A 101 -28.63 14.46 -4.70
CA GLU A 101 -29.76 14.88 -5.50
C GLU A 101 -29.34 15.58 -6.80
N ALA A 102 -28.38 16.50 -6.73
CA ALA A 102 -27.97 17.33 -7.88
C ALA A 102 -27.00 16.60 -8.83
N LEU A 103 -26.20 15.68 -8.34
CA LEU A 103 -25.12 15.03 -9.10
C LEU A 103 -25.61 14.33 -10.38
N PRO A 104 -26.70 13.53 -10.38
CA PRO A 104 -27.17 12.89 -11.61
C PRO A 104 -27.59 13.90 -12.69
N GLN A 105 -28.19 15.01 -12.31
CA GLN A 105 -28.62 16.05 -13.23
C GLN A 105 -27.42 16.77 -13.86
N GLN A 106 -26.40 17.09 -13.06
CA GLN A 106 -25.17 17.71 -13.55
C GLN A 106 -24.40 16.76 -14.50
N MET A 107 -24.34 15.47 -14.18
CA MET A 107 -23.72 14.46 -15.05
C MET A 107 -24.45 14.35 -16.39
N ASP A 108 -25.78 14.40 -16.39
CA ASP A 108 -26.59 14.34 -17.60
C ASP A 108 -26.39 15.60 -18.47
N ALA A 109 -26.40 16.79 -17.89
CA ALA A 109 -26.12 18.04 -18.61
C ALA A 109 -24.71 18.07 -19.24
N VAL A 110 -23.70 17.57 -18.52
CA VAL A 110 -22.34 17.43 -19.06
C VAL A 110 -22.31 16.41 -20.21
N SER A 111 -23.02 15.29 -20.08
CA SER A 111 -23.06 14.25 -21.13
C SER A 111 -23.72 14.73 -22.42
N ARG A 112 -24.68 15.65 -22.31
CA ARG A 112 -25.35 16.30 -23.47
C ARG A 112 -24.61 17.51 -24.01
N LEU A 113 -23.45 17.86 -23.45
CA LEU A 113 -22.67 19.06 -23.83
C LEU A 113 -23.41 20.39 -23.59
N GLU A 114 -24.40 20.40 -22.70
CA GLU A 114 -25.16 21.61 -22.31
C GLU A 114 -24.39 22.45 -21.28
N MET A 115 -23.41 21.84 -20.61
CA MET A 115 -22.58 22.45 -19.59
C MET A 115 -21.16 21.86 -19.64
N THR A 116 -20.17 22.67 -19.32
CA THR A 116 -18.78 22.16 -19.22
C THR A 116 -18.58 21.37 -17.91
N PRO A 117 -17.63 20.39 -17.89
CA PRO A 117 -17.31 19.67 -16.64
C PRO A 117 -16.87 20.60 -15.51
N PHE A 118 -16.24 21.71 -15.82
CA PHE A 118 -15.78 22.69 -14.83
C PHE A 118 -16.94 23.46 -14.21
N GLU A 119 -17.89 23.92 -15.02
CA GLU A 119 -19.11 24.59 -14.53
C GLU A 119 -19.95 23.65 -13.64
N ALA A 120 -20.13 22.40 -14.04
CA ALA A 120 -20.85 21.40 -13.27
C ALA A 120 -20.15 21.16 -11.91
N ALA A 121 -18.84 21.05 -11.90
CA ALA A 121 -18.08 20.86 -10.67
C ALA A 121 -18.21 22.07 -9.72
N GLU A 122 -18.09 23.29 -10.24
CA GLU A 122 -18.23 24.51 -9.43
C GLU A 122 -19.66 24.66 -8.87
N ALA A 123 -20.68 24.33 -9.66
CA ALA A 123 -22.08 24.32 -9.19
C ALA A 123 -22.28 23.35 -8.02
N LEU A 124 -21.75 22.13 -8.11
CA LEU A 124 -21.81 21.15 -7.03
C LEU A 124 -21.02 21.59 -5.80
N LEU A 125 -19.82 22.15 -5.98
CA LEU A 125 -19.02 22.67 -4.87
C LEU A 125 -19.72 23.86 -4.16
N ALA A 126 -20.44 24.69 -4.89
CA ALA A 126 -21.21 25.78 -4.32
C ALA A 126 -22.41 25.28 -3.46
N LEU A 127 -23.03 24.16 -3.85
CA LEU A 127 -24.12 23.54 -3.08
C LEU A 127 -23.64 22.89 -1.77
N PHE A 128 -22.37 22.52 -1.71
CA PHE A 128 -21.77 21.88 -0.53
C PHE A 128 -21.39 22.88 0.57
N ARG A 129 -21.17 24.14 0.23
CA ARG A 129 -20.84 25.23 1.17
C ARG A 129 -22.08 25.75 1.89
#